data_b6da941b7007d62a8cba46099d82c8d0
#
_entry.id   b6da941b7007d62a8cba46099d82c8d0
#
_cell.length_a   1.000
_cell.length_b   1.000
_cell.length_c   1.000
_cell.angle_alpha   90.00
_cell.angle_beta   90.00
_cell.angle_gamma   90.00
#
_symmetry.space_group_name_H-M   'P 1'
#
loop_
_entity.id
_entity.type
_entity.pdbx_description
1 polymer ?
#
loop_
_entity_poly.entity_id
_entity_poly.type
_entity_poly.pdbx_seq_one_letter_code
_entity_poly.pdbx_strand_id
1 'polypeptide(L)'
;MKAERQKRDVLMRLRRIEGQVRGLQKMVENEAPCADILTQVAAVTAATKRVGRVVVQASMEECLEKSRKEPGMDRSESLRNIQKAISQYIDWA
;
A
#
# COMPACT_ATOMS: atom_id res chain seq x y z
N MET A 1 3.45 8.03 8.04
CA MET A 1 3.51 6.99 9.07
C MET A 1 4.63 7.31 10.06
N LYS A 2 4.28 7.50 11.31
CA LYS A 2 5.26 7.81 12.36
C LYS A 2 5.77 6.58 13.09
N ALA A 3 4.95 5.53 13.17
CA ALA A 3 5.34 4.33 13.88
C ALA A 3 6.39 3.56 13.11
N GLU A 4 7.54 3.35 13.73
CA GLU A 4 8.67 2.66 13.11
C GLU A 4 8.32 1.24 12.66
N ARG A 5 7.49 0.55 13.45
CA ARG A 5 7.08 -0.82 13.11
C ARG A 5 6.25 -0.86 11.83
N GLN A 6 5.32 0.09 11.66
CA GLN A 6 4.49 0.18 10.48
C GLN A 6 5.33 0.56 9.26
N LYS A 7 6.25 1.49 9.42
CA LYS A 7 7.17 1.90 8.38
C LYS A 7 8.01 0.72 7.89
N ARG A 8 8.57 -0.05 8.81
CA ARG A 8 9.38 -1.24 8.45
C ARG A 8 8.55 -2.29 7.74
N ASP A 9 7.31 -2.50 8.18
CA ASP A 9 6.41 -3.45 7.53
C ASP A 9 6.15 -3.06 6.09
N VAL A 10 5.82 -1.80 5.85
CA VAL A 10 5.56 -1.28 4.51
C VAL A 10 6.81 -1.42 3.62
N LEU A 11 7.97 -1.03 4.14
CA LEU A 11 9.21 -1.13 3.38
C LEU A 11 9.57 -2.58 3.04
N MET A 12 9.35 -3.51 3.97
CA MET A 12 9.58 -4.94 3.71
C MET A 12 8.69 -5.44 2.58
N ARG A 13 7.42 -5.05 2.59
CA ARG A 13 6.47 -5.43 1.56
C ARG A 13 6.86 -4.84 0.19
N LEU A 14 7.29 -3.58 0.19
CA LEU A 14 7.73 -2.93 -1.06
C LEU A 14 8.99 -3.58 -1.62
N ARG A 15 9.94 -3.96 -0.78
CA ARG A 15 11.15 -4.67 -1.23
C ARG A 15 10.82 -6.02 -1.84
N ARG A 16 9.82 -6.71 -1.27
CA ARG A 16 9.34 -7.98 -1.84
C ARG A 16 8.73 -7.77 -3.21
N ILE A 17 7.91 -6.73 -3.35
CA ILE A 17 7.29 -6.35 -4.64
C ILE A 17 8.37 -5.99 -5.65
N GLU A 18 9.39 -5.26 -5.24
CA GLU A 18 10.53 -4.91 -6.08
C GLU A 18 11.19 -6.16 -6.66
N GLY A 19 11.41 -7.17 -5.82
CA GLY A 19 11.96 -8.44 -6.26
C GLY A 19 11.03 -9.16 -7.24
N GLN A 20 9.72 -9.12 -6.99
CA GLN A 20 8.72 -9.71 -7.89
C GLN A 20 8.72 -9.02 -9.26
N VAL A 21 8.85 -7.69 -9.27
CA VAL A 21 8.93 -6.94 -10.53
C VAL A 21 10.18 -7.30 -11.31
N ARG A 22 11.32 -7.45 -10.63
CA ARG A 22 12.55 -7.91 -11.30
C ARG A 22 12.39 -9.30 -11.90
N GLY A 23 11.75 -10.20 -11.15
CA GLY A 23 11.44 -11.55 -11.66
C GLY A 23 10.54 -11.50 -12.89
N LEU A 24 9.56 -10.61 -12.88
CA LEU A 24 8.65 -10.40 -14.00
C LEU A 24 9.41 -9.92 -15.25
N GLN A 25 10.36 -9.00 -15.07
CA GLN A 25 11.20 -8.52 -16.17
C GLN A 25 11.98 -9.65 -16.81
N LYS A 26 12.53 -10.55 -15.99
CA LYS A 26 13.26 -11.73 -16.50
C LYS A 26 12.34 -12.67 -17.27
N MET A 27 11.11 -12.83 -16.81
CA MET A 27 10.13 -13.66 -17.52
C MET A 27 9.85 -13.10 -18.91
N VAL A 28 9.70 -11.78 -19.01
CA VAL A 28 9.49 -11.12 -20.32
C VAL A 28 10.70 -11.27 -21.21
N GLU A 29 11.90 -11.04 -20.67
CA GLU A 29 13.15 -11.20 -21.41
C GLU A 29 13.33 -12.62 -21.96
N ASN A 30 12.92 -13.62 -21.19
CA ASN A 30 13.06 -15.02 -21.54
C ASN A 30 11.85 -15.57 -22.31
N GLU A 31 10.93 -14.68 -22.67
CA GLU A 31 9.74 -15.04 -23.46
C GLU A 31 8.90 -16.14 -22.80
N ALA A 32 8.70 -16.03 -21.50
CA ALA A 32 7.84 -16.96 -20.75
C ALA A 32 6.41 -16.93 -21.33
N PRO A 33 5.63 -18.00 -21.14
CA PRO A 33 4.26 -18.03 -21.63
C PRO A 33 3.42 -16.88 -21.09
N CYS A 34 2.55 -16.34 -21.94
CA CYS A 34 1.68 -15.22 -21.60
C CYS A 34 0.89 -15.45 -20.30
N ALA A 35 0.34 -16.66 -20.13
CA ALA A 35 -0.42 -17.02 -18.94
C ALA A 35 0.42 -16.90 -17.67
N ASP A 36 1.69 -17.28 -17.73
CA ASP A 36 2.59 -17.21 -16.58
C ASP A 36 2.92 -15.76 -16.23
N ILE A 37 3.18 -14.95 -17.26
CA ILE A 37 3.43 -13.51 -17.06
C ILE A 37 2.23 -12.84 -16.42
N LEU A 38 1.02 -13.10 -16.92
CA LEU A 38 -0.20 -12.50 -16.40
C LEU A 38 -0.49 -12.94 -14.96
N THR A 39 -0.17 -14.19 -14.62
CA THR A 39 -0.29 -14.68 -13.25
C THR A 39 0.61 -13.88 -12.30
N GLN A 40 1.83 -13.60 -12.73
CA GLN A 40 2.76 -12.81 -11.92
C GLN A 40 2.33 -11.35 -11.83
N VAL A 41 1.79 -10.78 -12.91
CA VAL A 41 1.23 -9.42 -12.90
C VAL A 41 0.09 -9.34 -11.88
N ALA A 42 -0.79 -10.33 -11.86
CA ALA A 42 -1.88 -10.38 -10.89
C ALA A 42 -1.37 -10.42 -9.44
N ALA A 43 -0.30 -11.19 -9.21
CA ALA A 43 0.31 -11.30 -7.89
C ALA A 43 0.91 -9.96 -7.44
N VAL A 44 1.62 -9.26 -8.33
CA VAL A 44 2.20 -7.95 -8.03
C VAL A 44 1.09 -6.93 -7.75
N THR A 45 0.03 -6.96 -8.54
CA THR A 45 -1.12 -6.08 -8.35
C THR A 45 -1.75 -6.29 -6.98
N ALA A 46 -1.99 -7.53 -6.60
CA ALA A 46 -2.58 -7.87 -5.30
C ALA A 46 -1.68 -7.42 -4.14
N ALA A 47 -0.37 -7.63 -4.27
CA ALA A 47 0.59 -7.23 -3.25
C ALA A 47 0.64 -5.71 -3.10
N THR A 48 0.57 -4.98 -4.20
CA THR A 48 0.58 -3.50 -4.19
C THR A 48 -0.69 -2.96 -3.54
N LYS A 49 -1.85 -3.55 -3.83
CA LYS A 49 -3.11 -3.16 -3.18
C LYS A 49 -3.03 -3.36 -1.67
N ARG A 50 -2.42 -4.46 -1.24
CA ARG A 50 -2.26 -4.74 0.19
C ARG A 50 -1.40 -3.68 0.87
N VAL A 51 -0.33 -3.23 0.21
CA VAL A 51 0.48 -2.12 0.72
C VAL A 51 -0.38 -0.88 0.90
N GLY A 52 -1.23 -0.57 -0.07
CA GLY A 52 -2.15 0.56 0.02
C GLY A 52 -3.06 0.48 1.24
N ARG A 53 -3.62 -0.71 1.51
CA ARG A 53 -4.47 -0.92 2.67
C ARG A 53 -3.72 -0.72 3.98
N VAL A 54 -2.48 -1.22 4.06
CA VAL A 54 -1.65 -1.06 5.25
C VAL A 54 -1.35 0.41 5.50
N VAL A 55 -1.04 1.16 4.44
CA VAL A 55 -0.76 2.60 4.56
C VAL A 55 -1.99 3.35 5.04
N VAL A 56 -3.16 3.06 4.47
CA VAL A 56 -4.42 3.70 4.89
C VAL A 56 -4.71 3.40 6.36
N GLN A 57 -4.59 2.14 6.76
CA GLN A 57 -4.84 1.74 8.13
C GLN A 57 -3.89 2.45 9.11
N ALA A 58 -2.60 2.51 8.77
CA ALA A 58 -1.61 3.18 9.59
C ALA A 58 -1.93 4.68 9.73
N SER A 59 -2.36 5.31 8.64
CA SER A 59 -2.72 6.74 8.66
C SER A 59 -3.95 7.00 9.52
N MET A 60 -4.95 6.11 9.46
CA MET A 60 -6.14 6.23 10.28
C MET A 60 -5.81 6.05 11.76
N GLU A 61 -4.99 5.06 12.10
CA GLU A 61 -4.57 4.81 13.47
C GLU A 61 -3.80 6.02 14.04
N GLU A 62 -2.93 6.60 13.23
CA GLU A 62 -2.18 7.79 13.61
C GLU A 62 -3.13 8.97 13.87
N CYS A 63 -4.12 9.16 13.02
CA CYS A 63 -5.11 10.22 13.19
C CYS A 63 -5.93 10.03 14.48
N LEU A 64 -6.37 8.80 14.76
CA LEU A 64 -7.11 8.50 15.98
C LEU A 64 -6.26 8.69 17.22
N GLU A 65 -5.00 8.30 17.17
CA GLU A 65 -4.07 8.48 18.29
C GLU A 65 -3.85 9.96 18.61
N LYS A 66 -3.69 10.79 17.58
CA LYS A 66 -3.55 12.23 17.76
C LYS A 66 -4.81 12.83 18.34
N SER A 67 -5.99 12.41 17.89
CA SER A 67 -7.26 12.87 18.43
C SER A 67 -7.40 12.55 19.91
N ARG A 68 -6.95 11.38 20.32
CA ARG A 68 -6.99 10.96 21.72
C ARG A 68 -6.06 11.79 22.58
N LYS A 69 -4.85 12.09 22.08
CA LYS A 69 -3.86 12.87 22.81
C LYS A 69 -4.16 14.35 22.85
N GLU A 70 -4.82 14.85 21.83
CA GLU A 70 -5.13 16.26 21.66
C GLU A 70 -6.62 16.46 21.38
N PRO A 71 -7.50 16.18 22.35
CA PRO A 71 -8.94 16.14 22.09
C PRO A 71 -9.56 17.46 21.64
N GLY A 72 -8.88 18.57 21.84
CA GLY A 72 -9.37 19.88 21.39
C GLY A 72 -9.04 20.20 19.93
N MET A 73 -8.24 19.37 19.26
CA MET A 73 -7.84 19.66 17.88
C MET A 73 -8.80 19.05 16.87
N ASP A 74 -9.05 19.84 15.83
CA ASP A 74 -9.90 19.41 14.72
C ASP A 74 -9.08 18.55 13.75
N ARG A 75 -9.52 17.30 13.54
CA ARG A 75 -8.89 16.35 12.62
C ARG A 75 -9.71 16.13 11.35
N SER A 76 -10.73 16.95 11.13
CA SER A 76 -11.63 16.81 9.98
C SER A 76 -10.90 16.84 8.66
N GLU A 77 -9.92 17.71 8.52
CA GLU A 77 -9.15 17.84 7.28
C GLU A 77 -8.33 16.59 7.01
N SER A 78 -7.65 16.06 8.04
CA SER A 78 -6.87 14.83 7.90
C SER A 78 -7.75 13.67 7.48
N LEU A 79 -8.92 13.53 8.10
CA LEU A 79 -9.86 12.46 7.75
C LEU A 79 -10.39 12.62 6.33
N ARG A 80 -10.70 13.84 5.92
CA ARG A 80 -11.14 14.10 4.53
C ARG A 80 -10.06 13.73 3.53
N ASN A 81 -8.81 14.05 3.83
CA ASN A 81 -7.68 13.71 2.95
C ASN A 81 -7.53 12.19 2.80
N ILE A 82 -7.68 11.45 3.90
CA ILE A 82 -7.63 9.99 3.87
C ILE A 82 -8.79 9.44 3.04
N GLN A 83 -10.01 9.93 3.26
CA GLN A 83 -11.18 9.50 2.50
C GLN A 83 -11.03 9.76 1.01
N LYS A 84 -10.50 10.93 0.67
CA LYS A 84 -10.25 11.31 -0.73
C LYS A 84 -9.25 10.36 -1.38
N ALA A 85 -8.18 10.04 -0.68
CA ALA A 85 -7.17 9.11 -1.17
C ALA A 85 -7.77 7.72 -1.38
N ILE A 86 -8.59 7.24 -0.45
CA ILE A 86 -9.28 5.97 -0.58
C ILE A 86 -10.15 5.95 -1.82
N SER A 87 -10.96 7.00 -2.02
CA SER A 87 -11.84 7.10 -3.17
C SER A 87 -11.09 7.06 -4.50
N GLN A 88 -9.93 7.74 -4.56
CA GLN A 88 -9.16 7.84 -5.79
C GLN A 88 -8.35 6.60 -6.10
N TYR A 89 -7.84 5.91 -5.08
CA TYR A 89 -6.78 4.93 -5.30
C TYR A 89 -7.09 3.51 -4.85
N ILE A 90 -8.16 3.28 -4.11
CA ILE A 90 -8.46 1.93 -3.61
C ILE A 90 -9.64 1.29 -4.32
N ASP A 91 -10.39 2.04 -5.08
CA ASP A 91 -11.53 1.55 -5.84
C ASP A 91 -11.14 0.83 -7.13
N TRP A 92 -9.90 0.41 -7.22
CA TRP A 92 -9.33 -0.32 -8.36
C TRP A 92 -9.24 -1.82 -8.09
N ALA A 93 -10.08 -2.27 -7.23
CA ALA A 93 -10.11 -3.68 -6.84
C ALA A 93 -10.74 -4.57 -7.91
#